data_d93b8d6f2b8495ba9bbbfe7bd55df1ff
#
_entry.id   d93b8d6f2b8495ba9bbbfe7bd55df1ff
#
_cell.length_a   1.000
_cell.length_b   1.000
_cell.length_c   1.000
_cell.angle_alpha   90.00
_cell.angle_beta   90.00
_cell.angle_gamma   90.00
#
_symmetry.space_group_name_H-M   'P 1'
#
loop_
_entity.id
_entity.type
_entity.pdbx_description
1 polymer ?
#
loop_
_entity_poly.entity_id
_entity_poly.type
_entity_poly.pdbx_seq_one_letter_code
_entity_poly.pdbx_strand_id
1 'polypeptide(L)'
;MNAPALESTVKSLLASGKGILAADESFPTIEKRFKALNISSTEENRGTYREMLCTTPGLSDFISGVILFDETIRQRMAHGVPIAIPEALTQQGMIPGIKVDKGTVSLANFTGEKITQGLDGLRDRLIEYRELGARFTKWRAVIAIGFAMTAALLFRR
;
A
#
# COMPACT_ATOMS: atom_id res chain seq x y z
N MET A 1 22.00 -1.27 -4.38
CA MET A 1 21.18 -1.51 -3.18
C MET A 1 22.03 -2.25 -2.16
N ASN A 2 22.01 -1.81 -0.93
CA ASN A 2 22.89 -2.38 0.11
C ASN A 2 22.10 -3.52 0.82
N ALA A 3 22.55 -4.77 0.71
CA ALA A 3 21.92 -5.93 1.34
C ALA A 3 21.63 -5.73 2.84
N PRO A 4 22.53 -5.15 3.64
CA PRO A 4 22.26 -4.85 5.04
C PRO A 4 21.03 -3.94 5.28
N ALA A 5 20.75 -3.00 4.37
CA ALA A 5 19.57 -2.13 4.51
C ALA A 5 18.25 -2.90 4.26
N LEU A 6 18.26 -3.87 3.34
CA LEU A 6 17.11 -4.74 3.09
C LEU A 6 16.85 -5.65 4.28
N GLU A 7 17.88 -6.29 4.80
CA GLU A 7 17.79 -7.16 5.98
C GLU A 7 17.28 -6.41 7.21
N SER A 8 17.77 -5.19 7.44
CA SER A 8 17.30 -4.31 8.52
C SER A 8 15.81 -4.01 8.37
N THR A 9 15.36 -3.64 7.17
CA THR A 9 13.94 -3.37 6.89
C THR A 9 13.08 -4.61 7.16
N VAL A 10 13.50 -5.79 6.68
CA VAL A 10 12.76 -7.04 6.91
C VAL A 10 12.68 -7.38 8.39
N LYS A 11 13.79 -7.31 9.13
CA LYS A 11 13.81 -7.55 10.57
C LYS A 11 12.86 -6.63 11.33
N SER A 12 12.84 -5.35 10.96
CA SER A 12 11.96 -4.38 11.60
C SER A 12 10.48 -4.63 11.26
N LEU A 13 10.16 -5.01 10.02
CA LEU A 13 8.79 -5.37 9.62
C LEU A 13 8.28 -6.64 10.33
N LEU A 14 9.18 -7.59 10.58
CA LEU A 14 8.88 -8.86 11.26
C LEU A 14 9.08 -8.80 12.78
N ALA A 15 9.10 -7.61 13.37
CA ALA A 15 9.21 -7.46 14.82
C ALA A 15 8.13 -8.26 15.56
N SER A 16 8.53 -8.97 16.62
CA SER A 16 7.62 -9.85 17.37
C SER A 16 6.40 -9.08 17.91
N GLY A 17 5.23 -9.69 17.76
CA GLY A 17 3.97 -9.12 18.22
C GLY A 17 3.41 -8.00 17.35
N LYS A 18 4.06 -7.64 16.23
CA LYS A 18 3.61 -6.56 15.34
C LYS A 18 3.17 -7.08 13.97
N GLY A 19 2.21 -6.38 13.38
CA GLY A 19 1.73 -6.62 12.03
C GLY A 19 2.00 -5.46 11.09
N ILE A 20 1.55 -5.59 9.84
CA ILE A 20 1.60 -4.52 8.83
C ILE A 20 0.16 -4.05 8.59
N LEU A 21 -0.08 -2.75 8.75
CA LEU A 21 -1.37 -2.13 8.47
C LEU A 21 -1.49 -1.82 6.98
N ALA A 22 -2.56 -2.29 6.34
CA ALA A 22 -2.92 -1.89 4.99
C ALA A 22 -3.85 -0.66 5.05
N ALA A 23 -3.30 0.52 4.76
CA ALA A 23 -4.00 1.80 4.63
C ALA A 23 -3.92 2.32 3.18
N ASP A 24 -3.99 1.39 2.22
CA ASP A 24 -3.71 1.60 0.80
C ASP A 24 -4.95 1.56 -0.10
N GLU A 25 -6.13 1.83 0.45
CA GLU A 25 -7.36 1.85 -0.32
C GLU A 25 -7.26 2.82 -1.50
N SER A 26 -7.51 2.32 -2.72
CA SER A 26 -7.65 3.15 -3.91
C SER A 26 -8.93 4.00 -3.85
N PHE A 27 -9.02 5.03 -4.69
CA PHE A 27 -10.18 5.93 -4.73
C PHE A 27 -11.53 5.21 -4.74
N PRO A 28 -11.79 4.21 -5.60
CA PRO A 28 -13.07 3.51 -5.59
C PRO A 28 -13.35 2.76 -4.28
N THR A 29 -12.30 2.27 -3.63
CA THR A 29 -12.44 1.50 -2.38
C THR A 29 -12.78 2.42 -1.22
N ILE A 30 -12.07 3.53 -1.07
CA ILE A 30 -12.33 4.47 0.03
C ILE A 30 -13.64 5.21 -0.17
N GLU A 31 -13.99 5.56 -1.41
CA GLU A 31 -15.28 6.17 -1.76
C GLU A 31 -16.45 5.26 -1.36
N LYS A 32 -16.37 3.96 -1.63
CA LYS A 32 -17.39 2.99 -1.20
C LYS A 32 -17.54 2.97 0.32
N ARG A 33 -16.44 3.05 1.09
CA ARG A 33 -16.48 3.10 2.55
C ARG A 33 -17.14 4.39 3.05
N PHE A 34 -16.73 5.54 2.49
CA PHE A 34 -17.26 6.84 2.88
C PHE A 34 -18.74 6.99 2.54
N LYS A 35 -19.17 6.50 1.37
CA LYS A 35 -20.57 6.49 0.96
C LYS A 35 -21.46 5.73 1.95
N ALA A 36 -20.98 4.64 2.53
CA ALA A 36 -21.72 3.88 3.55
C ALA A 36 -21.95 4.68 4.84
N LEU A 37 -21.14 5.73 5.08
CA LEU A 37 -21.24 6.64 6.23
C LEU A 37 -21.80 8.01 5.85
N ASN A 38 -22.29 8.20 4.61
CA ASN A 38 -22.72 9.48 4.07
C ASN A 38 -21.63 10.57 4.10
N ILE A 39 -20.35 10.18 3.96
CA ILE A 39 -19.20 11.10 3.88
C ILE A 39 -18.80 11.26 2.43
N SER A 40 -18.57 12.50 1.99
CA SER A 40 -18.05 12.79 0.65
C SER A 40 -16.58 12.39 0.54
N SER A 41 -16.20 11.72 -0.56
CA SER A 41 -14.80 11.31 -0.81
C SER A 41 -13.97 12.46 -1.41
N THR A 42 -13.85 13.57 -0.65
CA THR A 42 -12.95 14.67 -0.98
C THR A 42 -11.51 14.34 -0.63
N GLU A 43 -10.54 15.04 -1.19
CA GLU A 43 -9.13 14.89 -0.84
C GLU A 43 -8.91 15.16 0.65
N GLU A 44 -9.54 16.19 1.19
CA GLU A 44 -9.48 16.57 2.60
C GLU A 44 -9.99 15.44 3.51
N ASN A 45 -11.18 14.89 3.23
CA ASN A 45 -11.75 13.80 4.03
C ASN A 45 -10.90 12.54 3.97
N ARG A 46 -10.32 12.24 2.79
CA ARG A 46 -9.38 11.12 2.66
C ARG A 46 -8.10 11.36 3.44
N GLY A 47 -7.56 12.58 3.38
CA GLY A 47 -6.39 12.99 4.15
C GLY A 47 -6.62 12.86 5.67
N THR A 48 -7.72 13.41 6.17
CA THR A 48 -8.12 13.30 7.58
C THR A 48 -8.27 11.85 8.04
N TYR A 49 -8.91 11.01 7.22
CA TYR A 49 -9.03 9.58 7.52
C TYR A 49 -7.66 8.89 7.61
N ARG A 50 -6.75 9.18 6.69
CA ARG A 50 -5.39 8.60 6.68
C ARG A 50 -4.57 9.10 7.85
N GLU A 51 -4.65 10.40 8.15
CA GLU A 51 -4.00 10.98 9.32
C GLU A 51 -4.47 10.30 10.59
N MET A 52 -5.78 10.19 10.80
CA MET A 52 -6.35 9.50 11.95
C MET A 52 -5.80 8.08 12.10
N LEU A 53 -5.75 7.30 11.02
CA LEU A 53 -5.21 5.94 11.05
C LEU A 53 -3.71 5.92 11.40
N CYS A 54 -2.92 6.83 10.81
CA CYS A 54 -1.46 6.84 10.95
C CYS A 54 -0.98 7.44 12.28
N THR A 55 -1.84 8.20 12.96
CA THR A 55 -1.48 8.92 14.21
C THR A 55 -2.20 8.42 15.45
N THR A 56 -2.95 7.32 15.34
CA THR A 56 -3.64 6.70 16.48
C THR A 56 -2.63 6.38 17.60
N PRO A 57 -2.82 6.90 18.80
CA PRO A 57 -1.92 6.62 19.92
C PRO A 57 -1.80 5.12 20.20
N GLY A 58 -0.56 4.64 20.43
CA GLY A 58 -0.27 3.23 20.68
C GLY A 58 -0.27 2.35 19.43
N LEU A 59 -0.50 2.90 18.24
CA LEU A 59 -0.49 2.12 16.99
C LEU A 59 0.85 1.40 16.79
N SER A 60 1.95 2.07 17.08
CA SER A 60 3.31 1.53 16.94
C SER A 60 3.62 0.34 17.87
N ASP A 61 2.82 0.11 18.91
CA ASP A 61 3.00 -1.06 19.78
C ASP A 61 2.60 -2.37 19.06
N PHE A 62 1.69 -2.27 18.09
CA PHE A 62 1.12 -3.41 17.35
C PHE A 62 1.44 -3.42 15.87
N ILE A 63 1.89 -2.29 15.30
CA ILE A 63 2.15 -2.12 13.87
C ILE A 63 3.61 -1.76 13.63
N SER A 64 4.28 -2.57 12.81
CA SER A 64 5.68 -2.34 12.40
C SER A 64 5.80 -1.57 11.09
N GLY A 65 4.79 -1.63 10.23
CA GLY A 65 4.79 -0.94 8.94
C GLY A 65 3.39 -0.61 8.46
N VAL A 66 3.27 0.43 7.64
CA VAL A 66 1.99 0.89 7.08
C VAL A 66 2.10 0.99 5.57
N ILE A 67 1.23 0.29 4.84
CA ILE A 67 1.14 0.38 3.38
C ILE A 67 0.27 1.59 3.03
N LEU A 68 0.84 2.56 2.33
CA LEU A 68 0.17 3.78 1.90
C LEU A 68 -0.32 3.67 0.45
N PHE A 69 -1.28 4.52 0.09
CA PHE A 69 -1.69 4.78 -1.28
C PHE A 69 -0.87 5.95 -1.87
N ASP A 70 -0.78 6.07 -3.21
CA ASP A 70 -0.01 7.10 -3.90
C ASP A 70 -0.38 8.53 -3.48
N GLU A 71 -1.68 8.83 -3.33
CA GLU A 71 -2.14 10.11 -2.80
C GLU A 71 -1.59 10.36 -1.38
N THR A 72 -1.71 9.36 -0.51
CA THR A 72 -1.38 9.48 0.91
C THR A 72 0.10 9.69 1.19
N ILE A 73 0.97 9.04 0.43
CA ILE A 73 2.43 9.20 0.62
C ILE A 73 2.90 10.62 0.27
N ARG A 74 2.11 11.37 -0.51
CA ARG A 74 2.39 12.75 -0.90
C ARG A 74 1.73 13.77 0.03
N GLN A 75 0.79 13.34 0.88
CA GLN A 75 0.05 14.23 1.77
C GLN A 75 0.85 14.59 3.02
N ARG A 76 0.51 15.75 3.56
CA ARG A 76 0.97 16.21 4.86
C ARG A 76 -0.17 16.13 5.86
N MET A 77 0.15 16.03 7.13
CA MET A 77 -0.84 16.09 8.20
C MET A 77 -1.56 17.44 8.18
N ALA A 78 -2.88 17.40 8.33
CA ALA A 78 -3.73 18.58 8.37
C ALA A 78 -3.82 19.18 9.78
N HIS A 79 -3.60 18.36 10.82
CA HIS A 79 -3.72 18.72 12.22
C HIS A 79 -2.34 18.70 12.91
N GLY A 80 -2.07 19.65 13.77
CA GLY A 80 -0.81 19.77 14.49
C GLY A 80 0.34 20.29 13.61
N VAL A 81 1.52 19.65 13.70
CA VAL A 81 2.69 20.04 12.90
C VAL A 81 2.51 19.47 11.48
N PRO A 82 2.58 20.30 10.43
CA PRO A 82 2.33 19.86 9.05
C PRO A 82 3.53 19.08 8.46
N ILE A 83 3.83 17.92 9.02
CA ILE A 83 4.85 16.99 8.50
C ILE A 83 4.24 16.03 7.47
N ALA A 84 5.08 15.42 6.62
CA ALA A 84 4.62 14.41 5.67
C ALA A 84 4.14 13.15 6.41
N ILE A 85 3.10 12.50 5.91
CA ILE A 85 2.57 11.26 6.53
C ILE A 85 3.64 10.17 6.68
N PRO A 86 4.52 9.90 5.69
CA PRO A 86 5.61 8.95 5.87
C PRO A 86 6.59 9.33 6.99
N GLU A 87 6.84 10.62 7.14
CA GLU A 87 7.71 11.14 8.22
C GLU A 87 7.05 10.93 9.59
N ALA A 88 5.75 11.21 9.71
CA ALA A 88 4.99 10.97 10.95
C ALA A 88 5.01 9.50 11.36
N LEU A 89 4.91 8.57 10.41
CA LEU A 89 5.04 7.13 10.67
C LEU A 89 6.45 6.78 11.16
N THR A 90 7.48 7.31 10.50
CA THR A 90 8.89 7.06 10.86
C THR A 90 9.21 7.57 12.26
N GLN A 91 8.72 8.75 12.64
CA GLN A 91 8.89 9.32 13.98
C GLN A 91 8.25 8.43 15.08
N GLN A 92 7.19 7.69 14.75
CA GLN A 92 6.56 6.72 15.65
C GLN A 92 7.23 5.33 15.61
N GLY A 93 8.31 5.16 14.84
CA GLY A 93 9.01 3.87 14.71
C GLY A 93 8.35 2.88 13.76
N MET A 94 7.38 3.30 12.95
CA MET A 94 6.74 2.49 11.92
C MET A 94 7.38 2.71 10.55
N ILE A 95 7.41 1.68 9.72
CA ILE A 95 8.03 1.71 8.39
C ILE A 95 6.98 2.06 7.33
N PRO A 96 7.14 3.16 6.57
CA PRO A 96 6.26 3.47 5.46
C PRO A 96 6.48 2.49 4.29
N GLY A 97 5.40 1.96 3.76
CA GLY A 97 5.36 1.17 2.54
C GLY A 97 4.40 1.77 1.53
N ILE A 98 4.40 1.27 0.31
CA ILE A 98 3.60 1.81 -0.79
C ILE A 98 2.97 0.73 -1.65
N LYS A 99 1.68 0.89 -1.95
CA LYS A 99 0.99 0.11 -2.97
C LYS A 99 1.45 0.54 -4.36
N VAL A 100 2.04 -0.38 -5.13
CA VAL A 100 2.61 -0.09 -6.44
C VAL A 100 1.83 -0.67 -7.62
N ASP A 101 0.92 -1.63 -7.39
CA ASP A 101 0.02 -2.11 -8.43
C ASP A 101 -1.01 -1.04 -8.83
N LYS A 102 -1.42 -1.05 -10.10
CA LYS A 102 -2.42 -0.14 -10.68
C LYS A 102 -3.80 -0.81 -10.88
N GLY A 103 -4.08 -1.88 -10.11
CA GLY A 103 -5.31 -2.62 -10.22
C GLY A 103 -5.23 -3.76 -11.26
N THR A 104 -6.39 -4.30 -11.62
CA THR A 104 -6.48 -5.49 -12.49
C THR A 104 -7.37 -5.23 -13.69
N VAL A 105 -7.01 -5.85 -14.81
CA VAL A 105 -7.83 -5.94 -16.02
C VAL A 105 -8.10 -7.41 -16.36
N SER A 106 -9.07 -7.66 -17.22
CA SER A 106 -9.33 -9.03 -17.72
C SER A 106 -8.15 -9.55 -18.52
N LEU A 107 -7.77 -10.80 -18.29
CA LEU A 107 -6.77 -11.48 -19.09
C LEU A 107 -7.38 -11.85 -20.45
N ALA A 108 -6.73 -11.43 -21.55
CA ALA A 108 -7.20 -11.72 -22.89
C ALA A 108 -7.32 -13.22 -23.13
N ASN A 109 -8.40 -13.65 -23.74
CA ASN A 109 -8.73 -15.05 -24.07
C ASN A 109 -8.93 -15.99 -22.85
N PHE A 110 -9.03 -15.47 -21.62
CA PHE A 110 -9.28 -16.26 -20.42
C PHE A 110 -10.43 -15.65 -19.61
N THR A 111 -11.64 -16.16 -19.84
CA THR A 111 -12.84 -15.67 -19.16
C THR A 111 -12.73 -15.86 -17.64
N GLY A 112 -12.97 -14.78 -16.89
CA GLY A 112 -12.91 -14.79 -15.43
C GLY A 112 -11.51 -14.56 -14.84
N GLU A 113 -10.46 -14.61 -15.67
CA GLU A 113 -9.10 -14.36 -15.25
C GLU A 113 -8.72 -12.87 -15.31
N LYS A 114 -7.79 -12.49 -14.45
CA LYS A 114 -7.30 -11.12 -14.36
C LYS A 114 -5.78 -11.05 -14.35
N ILE A 115 -5.26 -9.98 -14.92
CA ILE A 115 -3.85 -9.61 -14.81
C ILE A 115 -3.70 -8.31 -14.05
N THR A 116 -2.72 -8.25 -13.18
CA THR A 116 -2.40 -7.03 -12.43
C THR A 116 -1.53 -6.12 -13.28
N GLN A 117 -1.92 -4.84 -13.36
CA GLN A 117 -1.18 -3.79 -14.05
C GLN A 117 -0.27 -3.02 -13.10
N GLY A 118 0.70 -2.28 -13.67
CA GLY A 118 1.54 -1.34 -12.94
C GLY A 118 3.05 -1.59 -13.05
N LEU A 119 3.50 -2.48 -13.94
CA LEU A 119 4.94 -2.68 -14.19
C LEU A 119 5.53 -1.55 -15.04
N ASP A 120 4.74 -0.97 -15.94
CA ASP A 120 5.19 0.14 -16.78
C ASP A 120 5.56 1.36 -15.94
N GLY A 121 6.79 1.86 -16.13
CA GLY A 121 7.35 2.97 -15.35
C GLY A 121 7.52 2.69 -13.85
N LEU A 122 7.45 1.43 -13.42
CA LEU A 122 7.57 1.07 -12.00
C LEU A 122 8.93 1.48 -11.42
N ARG A 123 10.03 1.35 -12.18
CA ARG A 123 11.37 1.72 -11.72
C ARG A 123 11.44 3.20 -11.30
N ASP A 124 10.90 4.09 -12.12
CA ASP A 124 10.93 5.52 -11.85
C ASP A 124 10.05 5.88 -10.65
N ARG A 125 8.84 5.29 -10.57
CA ARG A 125 7.97 5.44 -9.41
C ARG A 125 8.60 4.92 -8.11
N LEU A 126 9.39 3.84 -8.17
CA LEU A 126 10.09 3.31 -6.98
C LEU A 126 11.20 4.25 -6.51
N ILE A 127 11.88 4.95 -7.41
CA ILE A 127 12.87 5.97 -7.07
C ILE A 127 12.17 7.10 -6.31
N GLU A 128 11.09 7.64 -6.87
CA GLU A 128 10.29 8.69 -6.28
C GLU A 128 9.72 8.30 -4.90
N TYR A 129 9.09 7.12 -4.81
CA TYR A 129 8.51 6.65 -3.54
C TYR A 129 9.56 6.45 -2.44
N ARG A 130 10.77 6.02 -2.81
CA ARG A 130 11.90 5.93 -1.88
C ARG A 130 12.29 7.30 -1.35
N GLU A 131 12.33 8.32 -2.20
CA GLU A 131 12.61 9.71 -1.83
C GLU A 131 11.52 10.28 -0.91
N LEU A 132 10.27 9.89 -1.12
CA LEU A 132 9.14 10.20 -0.24
C LEU A 132 9.12 9.40 1.07
N GLY A 133 10.08 8.50 1.29
CA GLY A 133 10.26 7.77 2.55
C GLY A 133 9.80 6.31 2.54
N ALA A 134 9.23 5.78 1.45
CA ALA A 134 8.85 4.37 1.38
C ALA A 134 10.07 3.45 1.46
N ARG A 135 9.95 2.36 2.23
CA ARG A 135 11.00 1.36 2.43
C ARG A 135 10.63 -0.03 1.93
N PHE A 136 9.34 -0.30 1.71
CA PHE A 136 8.86 -1.53 1.12
C PHE A 136 7.67 -1.27 0.20
N THR A 137 7.36 -2.25 -0.64
CA THR A 137 6.25 -2.17 -1.59
C THR A 137 5.26 -3.30 -1.38
N LYS A 138 3.99 -3.03 -1.69
CA LYS A 138 2.95 -4.04 -1.79
C LYS A 138 2.49 -4.16 -3.24
N TRP A 139 2.56 -5.36 -3.77
CA TRP A 139 1.97 -5.74 -5.05
C TRP A 139 0.86 -6.76 -4.81
N ARG A 140 -0.32 -6.52 -5.36
CA ARG A 140 -1.41 -7.49 -5.33
C ARG A 140 -1.51 -8.23 -6.66
N ALA A 141 -1.21 -9.52 -6.65
CA ALA A 141 -1.60 -10.43 -7.73
C ALA A 141 -2.98 -11.03 -7.42
N VAL A 142 -3.77 -11.26 -8.46
CA VAL A 142 -5.05 -11.98 -8.36
C VAL A 142 -4.91 -13.28 -9.14
N ILE A 143 -5.18 -14.38 -8.47
CA ILE A 143 -5.13 -15.73 -9.06
C ILE A 143 -6.49 -16.36 -8.83
N ALA A 144 -7.17 -16.76 -9.91
CA ALA A 144 -8.36 -17.59 -9.81
C ALA A 144 -7.91 -19.05 -9.72
N ILE A 145 -8.29 -19.73 -8.65
CA ILE A 145 -7.96 -21.16 -8.46
C ILE A 145 -9.14 -21.99 -8.95
N GLY A 146 -8.91 -22.76 -10.03
CA GLY A 146 -9.92 -23.63 -10.60
C GLY A 146 -9.26 -24.80 -11.33
N PHE A 147 -10.00 -25.90 -11.51
CA PHE A 147 -9.48 -27.15 -12.05
C PHE A 147 -8.90 -27.01 -13.48
N ALA A 148 -9.42 -26.09 -14.29
CA ALA A 148 -9.00 -25.92 -15.68
C ALA A 148 -7.77 -25.01 -15.86
N MET A 149 -7.45 -24.15 -14.89
CA MET A 149 -6.44 -23.10 -15.07
C MET A 149 -5.03 -23.55 -14.74
N THR A 150 -4.87 -24.39 -13.74
CA THR A 150 -3.56 -24.90 -13.34
C THR A 150 -2.90 -25.73 -14.45
N ALA A 151 -3.69 -26.42 -15.27
CA ALA A 151 -3.21 -27.19 -16.40
C ALA A 151 -2.77 -26.31 -17.59
N ALA A 152 -3.50 -25.24 -17.91
CA ALA A 152 -3.22 -24.41 -19.10
C ALA A 152 -1.96 -23.55 -18.95
N LEU A 153 -1.64 -23.07 -17.73
CA LEU A 153 -0.42 -22.28 -17.47
C LEU A 153 0.85 -23.13 -17.39
N LEU A 154 0.74 -24.39 -16.97
CA LEU A 154 1.90 -25.30 -16.83
C LEU A 154 2.32 -25.98 -18.15
N PHE A 155 1.45 -26.02 -19.15
CA PHE A 155 1.69 -26.77 -20.40
C PHE A 155 1.79 -25.93 -21.68
N ARG A 156 1.71 -24.60 -21.62
CA ARG A 156 2.06 -23.74 -22.75
C ARG A 156 3.53 -23.29 -22.65
N ARG A 157 4.40 -24.10 -23.21
CA ARG A 157 5.71 -23.69 -23.72
C ARG A 157 5.57 -23.26 -25.17
#